data_c1f83e1da4d3ec1b946ef1aa60320c72
#
_entry.id   c1f83e1da4d3ec1b946ef1aa60320c72
#
_cell.length_a   1.000
_cell.length_b   1.000
_cell.length_c   1.000
_cell.angle_alpha   90.00
_cell.angle_beta   90.00
_cell.angle_gamma   90.00
#
_symmetry.space_group_name_H-M   'P 1'
#
loop_
_entity.id
_entity.type
_entity.pdbx_description
1 polymer ?
#
loop_
_entity_poly.entity_id
_entity_poly.type
_entity_poly.pdbx_seq_one_letter_code
_entity_poly.pdbx_strand_id
1 'polypeptide(L)'
;GPMFSGHTPFDASGMIVAFEYVSGRKREVQPADCLGLVLVWTRTRGPLNVLQLVFGLTYTNLSVYLRFGIRLFVETFRHDPLASVRIPSAETIETFKDAFAVRHPLLNDCWATMDGLKLYLQQSGNCEIQERYYNGWTHDHYVTSVFCFCPDGTIPIAFFNVPGSVHDSQVAEFGNIYNRLEEVYLSTGAKCCVDSAFGNVTREYLYKSCQDLLGSNAPTREERLLDLQKKRQATSARQTAEWGMRGLQSSFPRLKDRFVYEERGERRITLKMLVLIYNMRARMVGINQIRNTYMPHLNRDANNDVQF
;
A
#
# COMPACT_ATOMS: atom_id res chain seq x y z
N GLY A 1 -19.97 -22.10 2.29
CA GLY A 1 -19.29 -21.57 3.46
C GLY A 1 -20.17 -20.55 4.16
N PRO A 2 -20.19 -20.46 5.50
CA PRO A 2 -21.08 -19.54 6.20
C PRO A 2 -20.70 -18.10 5.88
N MET A 3 -21.69 -17.28 5.51
CA MET A 3 -21.56 -15.84 5.40
C MET A 3 -21.37 -15.26 6.80
N PHE A 4 -20.26 -14.55 7.01
CA PHE A 4 -20.03 -13.79 8.24
C PHE A 4 -20.84 -12.50 8.18
N SER A 5 -21.94 -12.47 8.96
CA SER A 5 -22.76 -11.29 9.17
C SER A 5 -22.57 -10.81 10.61
N GLY A 6 -21.58 -9.99 10.84
CA GLY A 6 -21.36 -9.36 12.13
C GLY A 6 -20.53 -8.10 11.93
N HIS A 7 -21.15 -6.93 12.08
CA HIS A 7 -20.58 -5.65 11.73
C HIS A 7 -19.98 -4.96 12.94
N THR A 8 -18.83 -5.43 13.39
CA THR A 8 -17.92 -4.57 14.18
C THR A 8 -16.69 -4.27 13.34
N PRO A 9 -16.17 -3.06 13.36
CA PRO A 9 -15.07 -2.61 12.48
C PRO A 9 -13.75 -3.36 12.68
N PHE A 10 -13.68 -4.24 13.68
CA PHE A 10 -12.62 -5.20 13.90
C PHE A 10 -13.27 -6.49 14.44
N ASP A 11 -13.81 -7.30 13.54
CA ASP A 11 -14.38 -8.56 13.97
C ASP A 11 -13.28 -9.58 14.27
N ALA A 12 -12.73 -9.47 15.48
CA ALA A 12 -11.87 -10.49 16.06
C ALA A 12 -12.57 -11.86 16.11
N SER A 13 -13.93 -11.89 16.13
CA SER A 13 -14.70 -13.11 16.17
C SER A 13 -14.53 -13.95 14.91
N GLY A 14 -14.48 -13.34 13.72
CA GLY A 14 -14.20 -14.07 12.48
C GLY A 14 -12.82 -14.72 12.47
N MET A 15 -11.80 -14.03 12.96
CA MET A 15 -10.46 -14.59 13.12
C MET A 15 -10.41 -15.65 14.23
N ILE A 16 -11.16 -15.48 15.32
CA ILE A 16 -11.29 -16.44 16.42
C ILE A 16 -11.93 -17.74 15.91
N VAL A 17 -13.05 -17.66 15.20
CA VAL A 17 -13.73 -18.82 14.62
C VAL A 17 -12.81 -19.56 13.65
N ALA A 18 -12.14 -18.85 12.73
CA ALA A 18 -11.19 -19.45 11.81
C ALA A 18 -10.00 -20.09 12.53
N PHE A 19 -9.57 -19.52 13.67
CA PHE A 19 -8.52 -20.09 14.51
C PHE A 19 -8.92 -21.43 15.12
N GLU A 20 -10.14 -21.58 15.58
CA GLU A 20 -10.65 -22.82 16.19
C GLU A 20 -10.80 -23.95 15.17
N TYR A 21 -11.18 -23.65 13.93
CA TYR A 21 -11.45 -24.64 12.90
C TYR A 21 -10.22 -25.22 12.18
N VAL A 22 -9.04 -24.59 12.26
CA VAL A 22 -7.89 -24.91 11.39
C VAL A 22 -7.03 -26.08 11.83
N SER A 23 -7.22 -26.75 12.95
CA SER A 23 -6.49 -28.02 13.17
C SER A 23 -6.95 -28.79 14.42
N GLY A 24 -7.00 -30.11 14.33
CA GLY A 24 -7.27 -31.01 15.46
C GLY A 24 -6.17 -31.09 16.52
N ARG A 25 -5.26 -30.12 16.59
CA ARG A 25 -4.23 -30.00 17.63
C ARG A 25 -4.66 -28.95 18.65
N LYS A 26 -4.64 -29.32 19.93
CA LYS A 26 -4.83 -28.38 21.04
C LYS A 26 -3.78 -27.27 20.96
N ARG A 27 -4.21 -26.03 20.97
CA ARG A 27 -3.32 -24.86 20.93
C ARG A 27 -3.14 -24.31 22.34
N GLU A 28 -1.92 -23.86 22.63
CA GLU A 28 -1.58 -23.27 23.92
C GLU A 28 -1.97 -21.78 23.98
N VAL A 29 -1.94 -21.10 22.82
CA VAL A 29 -2.23 -19.67 22.72
C VAL A 29 -3.67 -19.44 22.31
N GLN A 30 -4.36 -18.54 23.01
CA GLN A 30 -5.73 -18.16 22.67
C GLN A 30 -5.78 -17.35 21.35
N PRO A 31 -6.89 -17.38 20.60
CA PRO A 31 -7.02 -16.64 19.33
C PRO A 31 -6.74 -15.13 19.46
N ALA A 32 -7.26 -14.50 20.53
CA ALA A 32 -7.05 -13.07 20.81
C ALA A 32 -5.57 -12.74 21.06
N ASP A 33 -4.85 -13.61 21.77
CA ASP A 33 -3.42 -13.43 22.04
C ASP A 33 -2.59 -13.62 20.76
N CYS A 34 -2.99 -14.56 19.89
CA CYS A 34 -2.35 -14.73 18.58
C CYS A 34 -2.53 -13.49 17.69
N LEU A 35 -3.74 -12.90 17.66
CA LEU A 35 -3.99 -11.64 16.98
C LEU A 35 -3.17 -10.51 17.62
N GLY A 36 -3.18 -10.41 18.95
CA GLY A 36 -2.37 -9.45 19.70
C GLY A 36 -0.88 -9.56 19.36
N LEU A 37 -0.35 -10.79 19.32
CA LEU A 37 1.03 -11.07 18.91
C LEU A 37 1.34 -10.52 17.51
N VAL A 38 0.47 -10.80 16.52
CA VAL A 38 0.64 -10.28 15.15
C VAL A 38 0.64 -8.77 15.13
N LEU A 39 -0.32 -8.11 15.77
CA LEU A 39 -0.44 -6.65 15.80
C LEU A 39 0.76 -5.98 16.51
N VAL A 40 1.17 -6.50 17.66
CA VAL A 40 2.36 -6.00 18.38
C VAL A 40 3.61 -6.21 17.53
N TRP A 41 3.75 -7.37 16.89
CA TRP A 41 4.88 -7.64 15.99
C TRP A 41 4.99 -6.64 14.85
N THR A 42 3.87 -6.19 14.26
CA THR A 42 3.91 -5.19 13.19
C THR A 42 4.44 -3.83 13.65
N ARG A 43 4.29 -3.52 14.95
CA ARG A 43 4.70 -2.26 15.58
C ARG A 43 6.09 -2.29 16.20
N THR A 44 6.67 -3.47 16.38
CA THR A 44 8.00 -3.64 17.00
C THR A 44 9.06 -3.84 15.92
N ARG A 45 10.27 -3.34 16.17
CA ARG A 45 11.47 -3.58 15.37
C ARG A 45 12.41 -4.55 16.07
N GLY A 46 13.34 -5.09 15.31
CA GLY A 46 14.41 -5.94 15.83
C GLY A 46 13.99 -7.37 16.13
N PRO A 47 14.75 -8.07 16.97
CA PRO A 47 14.59 -9.50 17.23
C PRO A 47 13.32 -9.82 18.00
N LEU A 48 12.89 -11.08 17.92
CA LEU A 48 11.65 -11.56 18.54
C LEU A 48 11.71 -11.72 20.07
N ASN A 49 12.89 -11.53 20.68
CA ASN A 49 13.11 -11.73 22.12
C ASN A 49 12.17 -10.89 23.00
N VAL A 50 11.89 -9.65 22.59
CA VAL A 50 10.97 -8.78 23.33
C VAL A 50 9.57 -9.38 23.34
N LEU A 51 9.13 -9.95 22.22
CA LEU A 51 7.81 -10.60 22.12
C LEU A 51 7.76 -11.89 22.94
N GLN A 52 8.87 -12.62 23.06
CA GLN A 52 8.94 -13.78 23.93
C GLN A 52 8.65 -13.42 25.40
N LEU A 53 9.23 -12.30 25.86
CA LEU A 53 9.00 -11.82 27.23
C LEU A 53 7.55 -11.33 27.44
N VAL A 54 6.99 -10.63 26.45
CA VAL A 54 5.61 -10.08 26.53
C VAL A 54 4.57 -11.20 26.54
N PHE A 55 4.72 -12.20 25.67
CA PHE A 55 3.75 -13.25 25.46
C PHE A 55 4.07 -14.56 26.24
N GLY A 56 5.18 -14.63 26.94
CA GLY A 56 5.59 -15.82 27.71
C GLY A 56 5.85 -17.07 26.83
N LEU A 57 6.22 -16.89 25.56
CA LEU A 57 6.38 -17.96 24.59
C LEU A 57 7.85 -18.28 24.34
N THR A 58 8.15 -19.55 24.05
CA THR A 58 9.45 -19.94 23.51
C THR A 58 9.63 -19.36 22.10
N TYR A 59 10.86 -19.20 21.63
CA TYR A 59 11.15 -18.70 20.29
C TYR A 59 10.44 -19.52 19.19
N THR A 60 10.46 -20.84 19.32
CA THR A 60 9.82 -21.77 18.37
C THR A 60 8.30 -21.57 18.33
N ASN A 61 7.64 -21.58 19.47
CA ASN A 61 6.19 -21.37 19.54
C ASN A 61 5.79 -20.00 19.03
N LEU A 62 6.53 -18.95 19.43
CA LEU A 62 6.29 -17.59 18.95
C LEU A 62 6.40 -17.50 17.41
N SER A 63 7.43 -18.08 16.81
CA SER A 63 7.60 -18.09 15.36
C SER A 63 6.47 -18.84 14.64
N VAL A 64 6.04 -19.98 15.19
CA VAL A 64 4.93 -20.77 14.65
C VAL A 64 3.61 -19.99 14.71
N TYR A 65 3.27 -19.43 15.88
CA TYR A 65 2.02 -18.67 16.05
C TYR A 65 2.02 -17.37 15.25
N LEU A 66 3.16 -16.71 15.12
CA LEU A 66 3.28 -15.51 14.31
C LEU A 66 3.02 -15.80 12.83
N ARG A 67 3.69 -16.80 12.26
CA ARG A 67 3.46 -17.20 10.86
C ARG A 67 2.02 -17.65 10.62
N PHE A 68 1.48 -18.43 11.53
CA PHE A 68 0.10 -18.87 11.48
C PHE A 68 -0.87 -17.68 11.54
N GLY A 69 -0.71 -16.80 12.51
CA GLY A 69 -1.56 -15.61 12.69
C GLY A 69 -1.52 -14.65 11.51
N ILE A 70 -0.34 -14.43 10.91
CA ILE A 70 -0.19 -13.61 9.69
C ILE A 70 -1.00 -14.21 8.52
N ARG A 71 -0.90 -15.52 8.28
CA ARG A 71 -1.65 -16.22 7.22
C ARG A 71 -3.14 -16.17 7.48
N LEU A 72 -3.56 -16.47 8.70
CA LEU A 72 -4.95 -16.42 9.11
C LEU A 72 -5.55 -15.03 8.93
N PHE A 73 -4.81 -13.98 9.34
CA PHE A 73 -5.22 -12.59 9.13
C PHE A 73 -5.49 -12.30 7.65
N VAL A 74 -4.58 -12.68 6.77
CA VAL A 74 -4.74 -12.46 5.33
C VAL A 74 -5.94 -13.23 4.77
N GLU A 75 -6.14 -14.49 5.17
CA GLU A 75 -7.29 -15.29 4.72
C GLU A 75 -8.63 -14.68 5.17
N THR A 76 -8.70 -14.19 6.41
CA THR A 76 -9.91 -13.58 6.98
C THR A 76 -10.24 -12.24 6.33
N PHE A 77 -9.24 -11.35 6.19
CA PHE A 77 -9.50 -9.95 5.84
C PHE A 77 -9.24 -9.59 4.38
N ARG A 78 -8.75 -10.50 3.53
CA ARG A 78 -8.44 -10.18 2.12
C ARG A 78 -9.64 -9.71 1.30
N HIS A 79 -10.87 -10.09 1.69
CA HIS A 79 -12.12 -9.70 1.03
C HIS A 79 -12.97 -8.75 1.88
N ASP A 80 -12.52 -8.44 3.10
CA ASP A 80 -13.22 -7.51 3.97
C ASP A 80 -13.31 -6.11 3.33
N PRO A 81 -14.48 -5.47 3.30
CA PRO A 81 -14.67 -4.15 2.71
C PRO A 81 -13.76 -3.06 3.28
N LEU A 82 -13.42 -3.15 4.57
CA LEU A 82 -12.56 -2.18 5.25
C LEU A 82 -11.08 -2.42 4.99
N ALA A 83 -10.66 -3.68 4.78
CA ALA A 83 -9.25 -4.04 4.61
C ALA A 83 -8.83 -4.17 3.15
N SER A 84 -9.71 -4.63 2.27
CA SER A 84 -9.37 -5.09 0.91
C SER A 84 -8.67 -4.02 0.06
N VAL A 85 -7.73 -4.51 -0.75
CA VAL A 85 -7.08 -3.75 -1.82
C VAL A 85 -7.94 -3.89 -3.07
N ARG A 86 -8.75 -2.87 -3.33
CA ARG A 86 -9.71 -2.87 -4.45
C ARG A 86 -9.83 -1.48 -5.06
N ILE A 87 -10.12 -1.43 -6.34
CA ILE A 87 -10.47 -0.19 -7.04
C ILE A 87 -11.82 0.29 -6.48
N PRO A 88 -11.95 1.59 -6.14
CA PRO A 88 -13.20 2.18 -5.68
C PRO A 88 -14.29 2.15 -6.75
N SER A 89 -15.54 2.42 -6.36
CA SER A 89 -16.64 2.63 -7.31
C SER A 89 -16.39 3.89 -8.17
N ALA A 90 -17.03 3.95 -9.34
CA ALA A 90 -16.95 5.10 -10.23
C ALA A 90 -17.35 6.41 -9.51
N GLU A 91 -18.38 6.38 -8.67
CA GLU A 91 -18.82 7.51 -7.86
C GLU A 91 -17.73 7.99 -6.87
N THR A 92 -17.06 7.04 -6.21
CA THR A 92 -15.95 7.37 -5.31
C THR A 92 -14.76 7.93 -6.09
N ILE A 93 -14.49 7.43 -7.30
CA ILE A 93 -13.43 7.95 -8.17
C ILE A 93 -13.73 9.39 -8.57
N GLU A 94 -14.98 9.75 -8.90
CA GLU A 94 -15.36 11.15 -9.17
C GLU A 94 -15.11 12.04 -7.95
N THR A 95 -15.49 11.60 -6.75
CA THR A 95 -15.19 12.32 -5.51
C THR A 95 -13.67 12.55 -5.32
N PHE A 96 -12.86 11.58 -5.71
CA PHE A 96 -11.40 11.71 -5.64
C PHE A 96 -10.83 12.67 -6.69
N LYS A 97 -11.40 12.70 -7.90
CA LYS A 97 -11.05 13.70 -8.92
C LYS A 97 -11.34 15.11 -8.42
N ASP A 98 -12.51 15.34 -7.83
CA ASP A 98 -12.88 16.63 -7.24
C ASP A 98 -11.91 17.03 -6.13
N ALA A 99 -11.55 16.11 -5.24
CA ALA A 99 -10.57 16.35 -4.20
C ALA A 99 -9.17 16.74 -4.74
N PHE A 100 -8.73 16.12 -5.83
CA PHE A 100 -7.50 16.52 -6.52
C PHE A 100 -7.63 17.87 -7.20
N ALA A 101 -8.74 18.13 -7.88
CA ALA A 101 -8.99 19.37 -8.62
C ALA A 101 -8.98 20.61 -7.74
N VAL A 102 -9.47 20.51 -6.50
CA VAL A 102 -9.40 21.61 -5.50
C VAL A 102 -7.97 22.10 -5.29
N ARG A 103 -7.01 21.19 -5.23
CA ARG A 103 -5.60 21.51 -4.97
C ARG A 103 -4.78 21.66 -6.26
N HIS A 104 -5.13 20.90 -7.29
CA HIS A 104 -4.43 20.80 -8.56
C HIS A 104 -5.42 20.98 -9.73
N PRO A 105 -5.90 22.21 -9.99
CA PRO A 105 -6.95 22.46 -10.99
C PRO A 105 -6.64 22.00 -12.40
N LEU A 106 -5.36 21.88 -12.76
CA LEU A 106 -4.93 21.37 -14.07
C LEU A 106 -4.85 19.84 -14.15
N LEU A 107 -5.14 19.14 -13.03
CA LEU A 107 -5.19 17.68 -12.93
C LEU A 107 -6.59 17.25 -12.46
N ASN A 108 -7.63 17.83 -13.04
CA ASN A 108 -9.03 17.65 -12.65
C ASN A 108 -9.59 16.24 -12.92
N ASP A 109 -8.87 15.42 -13.66
CA ASP A 109 -9.17 14.02 -13.93
C ASP A 109 -8.24 13.05 -13.14
N CYS A 110 -7.40 13.56 -12.23
CA CYS A 110 -6.55 12.74 -11.39
C CYS A 110 -7.35 12.15 -10.21
N TRP A 111 -7.26 10.82 -9.98
CA TRP A 111 -7.93 10.15 -8.86
C TRP A 111 -6.98 9.46 -7.88
N ALA A 112 -5.74 9.20 -8.28
CA ALA A 112 -4.74 8.50 -7.48
C ALA A 112 -3.33 8.90 -7.88
N THR A 113 -2.37 8.59 -7.02
CA THR A 113 -0.94 8.72 -7.30
C THR A 113 -0.25 7.39 -7.09
N MET A 114 0.80 7.11 -7.86
CA MET A 114 1.52 5.84 -7.80
C MET A 114 3.03 6.08 -7.69
N ASP A 115 3.70 5.27 -6.86
CA ASP A 115 5.15 5.30 -6.75
C ASP A 115 5.70 3.97 -6.23
N GLY A 116 7.02 3.77 -6.35
CA GLY A 116 7.75 2.59 -5.92
C GLY A 116 8.34 2.71 -4.52
N LEU A 117 8.18 1.69 -3.69
CA LEU A 117 8.79 1.57 -2.38
C LEU A 117 9.85 0.49 -2.37
N LYS A 118 11.08 0.85 -1.97
CA LYS A 118 12.19 -0.08 -1.76
C LYS A 118 12.16 -0.63 -0.33
N LEU A 119 12.19 -1.95 -0.21
CA LEU A 119 12.23 -2.67 1.06
C LEU A 119 13.53 -3.48 1.10
N TYR A 120 14.46 -3.08 1.95
CA TYR A 120 15.80 -3.62 1.97
C TYR A 120 15.84 -5.06 2.46
N LEU A 121 16.79 -5.84 1.92
CA LEU A 121 17.03 -7.23 2.30
C LEU A 121 18.36 -7.38 3.03
N GLN A 122 18.48 -8.45 3.79
CA GLN A 122 19.76 -8.96 4.25
C GLN A 122 20.57 -9.45 3.06
N GLN A 123 21.87 -9.45 3.18
CA GLN A 123 22.74 -10.01 2.14
C GLN A 123 22.69 -11.54 2.19
N SER A 124 22.76 -12.16 1.02
CA SER A 124 22.82 -13.61 0.86
C SER A 124 24.29 -14.07 0.79
N GLY A 125 24.59 -15.22 1.35
CA GLY A 125 25.85 -15.93 1.06
C GLY A 125 25.87 -16.61 -0.31
N ASN A 126 24.73 -16.70 -1.01
CA ASN A 126 24.62 -17.28 -2.34
C ASN A 126 24.68 -16.15 -3.38
N CYS A 127 25.70 -16.19 -4.26
CA CYS A 127 25.93 -15.14 -5.27
C CYS A 127 24.75 -14.97 -6.23
N GLU A 128 24.12 -16.04 -6.72
CA GLU A 128 23.00 -15.96 -7.66
C GLU A 128 21.78 -15.26 -7.03
N ILE A 129 21.50 -15.55 -5.75
CA ILE A 129 20.43 -14.91 -5.01
C ILE A 129 20.78 -13.45 -4.77
N GLN A 130 22.03 -13.17 -4.42
CA GLN A 130 22.50 -11.83 -4.17
C GLN A 130 22.38 -10.95 -5.41
N GLU A 131 22.85 -11.42 -6.58
CA GLU A 131 22.74 -10.71 -7.85
C GLU A 131 21.28 -10.39 -8.21
N ARG A 132 20.37 -11.33 -7.99
CA ARG A 132 18.93 -11.14 -8.27
C ARG A 132 18.32 -9.97 -7.56
N TYR A 133 18.72 -9.69 -6.33
CA TYR A 133 18.18 -8.61 -5.50
C TYR A 133 19.04 -7.36 -5.49
N TYR A 134 20.25 -7.42 -6.02
CA TYR A 134 21.15 -6.29 -6.11
C TYR A 134 20.69 -5.28 -7.16
N ASN A 135 20.71 -4.02 -6.78
CA ASN A 135 20.46 -2.92 -7.71
C ASN A 135 21.74 -2.07 -7.85
N GLY A 136 22.30 -2.05 -9.05
CA GLY A 136 23.57 -1.36 -9.34
C GLY A 136 23.51 0.16 -9.22
N TRP A 137 22.31 0.76 -9.31
CA TRP A 137 22.12 2.20 -9.16
C TRP A 137 22.19 2.63 -7.69
N THR A 138 21.60 1.86 -6.78
CA THR A 138 21.57 2.16 -5.35
C THR A 138 22.65 1.46 -4.55
N HIS A 139 23.40 0.56 -5.18
CA HIS A 139 24.43 -0.29 -4.55
C HIS A 139 23.93 -1.06 -3.30
N ASP A 140 22.67 -1.50 -3.33
CA ASP A 140 22.08 -2.25 -2.21
C ASP A 140 21.09 -3.34 -2.69
N HIS A 141 20.70 -4.21 -1.77
CA HIS A 141 19.81 -5.35 -1.99
C HIS A 141 18.42 -5.02 -1.45
N TYR A 142 17.40 -5.07 -2.30
CA TYR A 142 16.03 -4.80 -1.90
C TYR A 142 15.01 -5.52 -2.80
N VAL A 143 13.77 -5.50 -2.35
CA VAL A 143 12.61 -5.75 -3.21
C VAL A 143 11.88 -4.45 -3.46
N THR A 144 11.41 -4.27 -4.68
CA THR A 144 10.54 -3.16 -5.07
C THR A 144 9.08 -3.56 -4.88
N SER A 145 8.31 -2.61 -4.43
CA SER A 145 6.86 -2.71 -4.31
C SER A 145 6.24 -1.42 -4.85
N VAL A 146 5.20 -1.55 -5.66
CA VAL A 146 4.49 -0.39 -6.25
C VAL A 146 3.12 -0.27 -5.59
N PHE A 147 2.79 0.95 -5.17
CA PHE A 147 1.53 1.29 -4.51
C PHE A 147 0.86 2.47 -5.17
N CYS A 148 -0.46 2.37 -5.39
CA CYS A 148 -1.30 3.52 -5.65
C CYS A 148 -1.92 4.02 -4.35
N PHE A 149 -2.07 5.34 -4.20
CA PHE A 149 -2.72 5.99 -3.06
C PHE A 149 -3.83 6.91 -3.53
N CYS A 150 -5.00 6.80 -2.89
CA CYS A 150 -6.15 7.66 -3.10
C CYS A 150 -6.14 8.87 -2.16
N PRO A 151 -6.96 9.92 -2.44
CA PRO A 151 -7.14 11.09 -1.57
C PRO A 151 -7.59 10.79 -0.14
N ASP A 152 -8.29 9.69 0.09
CA ASP A 152 -8.66 9.21 1.44
C ASP A 152 -7.52 8.50 2.17
N GLY A 153 -6.37 8.31 1.50
CA GLY A 153 -5.19 7.63 2.00
C GLY A 153 -5.21 6.11 1.84
N THR A 154 -6.23 5.52 1.22
CA THR A 154 -6.28 4.08 0.97
C THR A 154 -5.37 3.66 -0.19
N ILE A 155 -5.04 2.37 -0.23
CA ILE A 155 -4.26 1.72 -1.28
C ILE A 155 -5.20 0.84 -2.12
N PRO A 156 -5.66 1.32 -3.30
CA PRO A 156 -6.56 0.56 -4.18
C PRO A 156 -5.82 -0.46 -5.05
N ILE A 157 -4.54 -0.23 -5.33
CA ILE A 157 -3.69 -1.09 -6.15
C ILE A 157 -2.35 -1.23 -5.46
N ALA A 158 -1.88 -2.47 -5.32
CA ALA A 158 -0.56 -2.78 -4.79
C ALA A 158 0.02 -4.01 -5.48
N PHE A 159 1.30 -3.94 -5.80
CA PHE A 159 2.08 -5.10 -6.22
C PHE A 159 3.44 -5.05 -5.55
N PHE A 160 3.86 -6.14 -4.93
CA PHE A 160 5.01 -6.12 -4.03
C PHE A 160 5.87 -7.36 -4.14
N ASN A 161 7.10 -7.23 -3.58
CA ASN A 161 8.07 -8.31 -3.45
C ASN A 161 8.70 -8.73 -4.79
N VAL A 162 8.99 -7.76 -5.66
CA VAL A 162 9.73 -7.96 -6.91
C VAL A 162 11.22 -7.68 -6.66
N PRO A 163 12.16 -8.45 -7.22
CA PRO A 163 13.59 -8.21 -7.06
C PRO A 163 14.00 -6.78 -7.43
N GLY A 164 14.90 -6.17 -6.65
CA GLY A 164 15.36 -4.80 -6.82
C GLY A 164 16.15 -4.53 -8.10
N SER A 165 16.59 -5.57 -8.81
CA SER A 165 17.17 -5.47 -10.16
C SER A 165 16.14 -5.09 -11.24
N VAL A 166 14.83 -5.25 -10.94
CA VAL A 166 13.73 -4.96 -11.86
C VAL A 166 13.32 -3.50 -11.73
N HIS A 167 13.19 -2.82 -12.86
CA HIS A 167 12.77 -1.41 -12.90
C HIS A 167 11.28 -1.23 -12.52
N ASP A 168 10.92 -0.12 -11.88
CA ASP A 168 9.57 0.14 -11.38
C ASP A 168 8.48 0.03 -12.45
N SER A 169 8.77 0.43 -13.70
CA SER A 169 7.86 0.24 -14.84
C SER A 169 7.57 -1.23 -15.15
N GLN A 170 8.59 -2.09 -15.06
CA GLN A 170 8.41 -3.54 -15.25
C GLN A 170 7.68 -4.17 -14.06
N VAL A 171 7.90 -3.65 -12.84
CA VAL A 171 7.13 -4.06 -11.66
C VAL A 171 5.65 -3.79 -11.86
N ALA A 172 5.29 -2.63 -12.43
CA ALA A 172 3.91 -2.27 -12.75
C ALA A 172 3.31 -3.17 -13.86
N GLU A 173 4.10 -3.55 -14.87
CA GLU A 173 3.71 -4.54 -15.89
C GLU A 173 3.42 -5.91 -15.25
N PHE A 174 4.36 -6.46 -14.48
CA PHE A 174 4.21 -7.75 -13.81
C PHE A 174 3.02 -7.80 -12.85
N GLY A 175 2.71 -6.66 -12.24
CA GLY A 175 1.56 -6.49 -11.35
C GLY A 175 0.24 -6.26 -12.06
N ASN A 176 0.23 -6.24 -13.39
CA ASN A 176 -0.94 -5.88 -14.20
C ASN A 176 -1.56 -4.53 -13.79
N ILE A 177 -0.72 -3.60 -13.29
CA ILE A 177 -1.18 -2.32 -12.75
C ILE A 177 -1.66 -1.42 -13.89
N TYR A 178 -0.94 -1.41 -15.00
CA TYR A 178 -1.28 -0.56 -16.15
C TYR A 178 -2.65 -0.91 -16.74
N ASN A 179 -2.96 -2.19 -16.93
CA ASN A 179 -4.27 -2.60 -17.44
C ASN A 179 -5.39 -2.22 -16.47
N ARG A 180 -5.16 -2.35 -15.17
CA ARG A 180 -6.15 -1.92 -14.15
C ARG A 180 -6.37 -0.41 -14.14
N LEU A 181 -5.33 0.39 -14.37
CA LEU A 181 -5.45 1.85 -14.51
C LEU A 181 -6.15 2.23 -15.81
N GLU A 182 -5.88 1.51 -16.90
CA GLU A 182 -6.54 1.70 -18.19
C GLU A 182 -8.03 1.36 -18.11
N GLU A 183 -8.42 0.27 -17.45
CA GLU A 183 -9.83 -0.09 -17.19
C GLU A 183 -10.57 1.04 -16.43
N VAL A 184 -9.92 1.63 -15.42
CA VAL A 184 -10.47 2.80 -14.70
C VAL A 184 -10.61 3.99 -15.64
N TYR A 185 -9.60 4.27 -16.45
CA TYR A 185 -9.65 5.38 -17.41
C TYR A 185 -10.76 5.20 -18.45
N LEU A 186 -10.90 4.02 -19.02
CA LEU A 186 -11.93 3.72 -20.01
C LEU A 186 -13.36 3.85 -19.44
N SER A 187 -13.53 3.56 -18.14
CA SER A 187 -14.84 3.63 -17.49
C SER A 187 -15.20 4.99 -16.90
N THR A 188 -14.20 5.80 -16.48
CA THR A 188 -14.42 7.05 -15.74
C THR A 188 -13.66 8.25 -16.28
N GLY A 189 -12.78 8.09 -17.26
CA GLY A 189 -11.86 9.12 -17.73
C GLY A 189 -10.76 9.49 -16.70
N ALA A 190 -10.68 8.77 -15.60
CA ALA A 190 -9.80 9.13 -14.48
C ALA A 190 -8.36 8.68 -14.71
N LYS A 191 -7.39 9.56 -14.38
CA LYS A 191 -5.95 9.35 -14.59
C LYS A 191 -5.19 9.20 -13.28
N CYS A 192 -4.07 8.48 -13.33
CA CYS A 192 -3.15 8.32 -12.21
C CYS A 192 -1.90 9.18 -12.39
N CYS A 193 -1.47 9.89 -11.34
CA CYS A 193 -0.24 10.66 -11.36
C CYS A 193 0.94 9.77 -10.92
N VAL A 194 2.03 9.76 -11.73
CA VAL A 194 3.18 8.86 -11.55
C VAL A 194 4.50 9.58 -11.72
N ASP A 195 5.59 8.95 -11.25
CA ASP A 195 6.94 9.44 -11.54
C ASP A 195 7.38 9.08 -12.97
N SER A 196 8.44 9.74 -13.44
CA SER A 196 9.08 9.49 -14.73
C SER A 196 9.56 8.03 -14.91
N ALA A 197 9.89 7.35 -13.82
CA ALA A 197 10.31 5.95 -13.80
C ALA A 197 9.23 4.96 -14.33
N PHE A 198 7.95 5.36 -14.40
CA PHE A 198 6.86 4.50 -14.86
C PHE A 198 6.67 4.53 -16.39
N GLY A 199 7.74 4.19 -17.11
CA GLY A 199 7.76 3.89 -18.54
C GLY A 199 8.00 5.09 -19.46
N ASN A 200 8.67 4.79 -20.57
CA ASN A 200 8.99 5.75 -21.64
C ASN A 200 7.80 5.98 -22.60
N VAL A 201 6.79 5.11 -22.55
CA VAL A 201 5.61 5.19 -23.40
C VAL A 201 4.59 6.17 -22.81
N THR A 202 4.12 7.08 -23.64
CA THR A 202 2.99 7.98 -23.31
C THR A 202 1.72 7.15 -23.20
N ARG A 203 1.10 7.15 -22.03
CA ARG A 203 -0.18 6.49 -21.77
C ARG A 203 -1.20 7.53 -21.34
N GLU A 204 -2.33 7.61 -22.00
CA GLU A 204 -3.34 8.66 -21.77
C GLU A 204 -3.86 8.68 -20.33
N TYR A 205 -3.90 7.51 -19.68
CA TYR A 205 -4.37 7.34 -18.31
C TYR A 205 -3.31 7.68 -17.24
N LEU A 206 -2.12 8.17 -17.65
CA LEU A 206 -1.06 8.56 -16.71
C LEU A 206 -0.70 10.05 -16.85
N TYR A 207 -0.58 10.73 -15.72
CA TYR A 207 0.13 12.01 -15.62
C TYR A 207 1.56 11.79 -15.16
N LYS A 208 2.52 12.15 -15.98
CA LYS A 208 3.95 12.10 -15.64
C LYS A 208 4.47 13.52 -15.41
N SER A 209 5.22 13.71 -14.32
CA SER A 209 5.79 15.02 -13.96
C SER A 209 6.79 15.60 -14.99
N CYS A 210 7.39 14.74 -15.83
CA CYS A 210 8.41 15.12 -16.81
C CYS A 210 7.95 15.00 -18.27
N GLN A 211 6.68 14.68 -18.52
CA GLN A 211 6.22 14.48 -19.89
C GLN A 211 6.02 15.82 -20.59
N ASP A 212 6.67 16.01 -21.75
CA ASP A 212 6.35 17.11 -22.64
C ASP A 212 4.96 16.87 -23.25
N LEU A 213 4.02 17.75 -22.91
CA LEU A 213 2.64 17.69 -23.39
C LEU A 213 2.49 18.33 -24.75
N LEU A 214 3.55 18.98 -25.22
CA LEU A 214 3.57 19.73 -26.47
C LEU A 214 4.14 18.85 -27.57
N GLY A 215 3.33 18.62 -28.59
CA GLY A 215 3.75 17.95 -29.83
C GLY A 215 4.82 18.76 -30.60
N SER A 216 5.27 18.24 -31.75
CA SER A 216 6.38 18.73 -32.57
C SER A 216 6.21 20.11 -33.19
N ASN A 217 5.05 20.77 -33.04
CA ASN A 217 4.84 22.14 -33.49
C ASN A 217 5.35 23.12 -32.44
N ALA A 218 6.07 24.20 -32.89
CA ALA A 218 6.62 25.19 -31.98
C ALA A 218 5.50 25.82 -31.12
N PRO A 219 5.46 25.53 -29.79
CA PRO A 219 4.36 25.95 -28.93
C PRO A 219 4.42 27.47 -28.71
N THR A 220 3.25 28.07 -28.56
CA THR A 220 3.11 29.47 -28.15
C THR A 220 3.68 29.68 -26.74
N ARG A 221 3.93 30.94 -26.36
CA ARG A 221 4.37 31.27 -24.99
C ARG A 221 3.38 30.85 -23.95
N GLU A 222 2.08 30.97 -24.24
CA GLU A 222 1.00 30.60 -23.32
C GLU A 222 0.92 29.08 -23.13
N GLU A 223 1.01 28.31 -24.19
CA GLU A 223 1.06 26.84 -24.12
C GLU A 223 2.26 26.34 -23.30
N ARG A 224 3.42 26.95 -23.46
CA ARG A 224 4.61 26.60 -22.64
C ARG A 224 4.40 26.92 -21.17
N LEU A 225 3.75 28.04 -20.83
CA LEU A 225 3.45 28.40 -19.44
C LEU A 225 2.44 27.45 -18.82
N LEU A 226 1.40 27.08 -19.57
CA LEU A 226 0.40 26.11 -19.14
C LEU A 226 1.02 24.72 -18.88
N ASP A 227 1.87 24.26 -19.81
CA ASP A 227 2.61 23.00 -19.66
C ASP A 227 3.49 23.01 -18.41
N LEU A 228 4.21 24.10 -18.17
CA LEU A 228 5.04 24.27 -16.98
C LEU A 228 4.24 24.25 -15.69
N GLN A 229 3.07 24.88 -15.68
CA GLN A 229 2.15 24.86 -14.54
C GLN A 229 1.61 23.45 -14.29
N LYS A 230 1.22 22.72 -15.35
CA LYS A 230 0.73 21.35 -15.26
C LYS A 230 1.80 20.41 -14.72
N LYS A 231 3.04 20.51 -15.19
CA LYS A 231 4.20 19.77 -14.66
C LYS A 231 4.46 20.05 -13.17
N ARG A 232 4.36 21.32 -12.75
CA ARG A 232 4.48 21.69 -11.32
C ARG A 232 3.39 21.06 -10.48
N GLN A 233 2.13 21.06 -10.96
CA GLN A 233 1.02 20.43 -10.26
C GLN A 233 1.21 18.92 -10.20
N ALA A 234 1.63 18.25 -11.27
CA ALA A 234 1.92 16.82 -11.28
C ALA A 234 3.05 16.45 -10.29
N THR A 235 4.11 17.26 -10.23
CA THR A 235 5.18 17.06 -9.23
C THR A 235 4.67 17.22 -7.80
N SER A 236 3.81 18.20 -7.56
CA SER A 236 3.18 18.40 -6.25
C SER A 236 2.21 17.26 -5.90
N ALA A 237 1.38 16.82 -6.85
CA ALA A 237 0.45 15.72 -6.66
C ALA A 237 1.17 14.41 -6.33
N ARG A 238 2.32 14.13 -6.95
CA ARG A 238 3.15 12.95 -6.69
C ARG A 238 3.59 12.82 -5.22
N GLN A 239 3.76 13.93 -4.52
CA GLN A 239 4.08 13.92 -3.08
C GLN A 239 3.06 13.13 -2.24
N THR A 240 1.84 12.97 -2.75
CA THR A 240 0.80 12.13 -2.11
C THR A 240 1.27 10.69 -1.95
N ALA A 241 1.90 10.10 -2.97
CA ALA A 241 2.44 8.75 -2.87
C ALA A 241 3.60 8.68 -1.85
N GLU A 242 4.46 9.69 -1.80
CA GLU A 242 5.53 9.77 -0.79
C GLU A 242 4.95 9.84 0.63
N TRP A 243 3.89 10.63 0.85
CA TRP A 243 3.18 10.68 2.16
C TRP A 243 2.55 9.34 2.50
N GLY A 244 1.94 8.67 1.52
CA GLY A 244 1.37 7.34 1.70
C GLY A 244 2.41 6.31 2.11
N MET A 245 3.55 6.28 1.43
CA MET A 245 4.67 5.39 1.77
C MET A 245 5.26 5.69 3.15
N ARG A 246 5.45 6.97 3.49
CA ARG A 246 5.86 7.38 4.85
C ARG A 246 4.84 6.96 5.89
N GLY A 247 3.54 7.13 5.59
CA GLY A 247 2.43 6.69 6.44
C GLY A 247 2.45 5.18 6.67
N LEU A 248 2.68 4.39 5.62
CA LEU A 248 2.81 2.94 5.70
C LEU A 248 4.02 2.54 6.57
N GLN A 249 5.20 3.11 6.32
CA GLN A 249 6.41 2.81 7.08
C GLN A 249 6.37 3.33 8.53
N SER A 250 5.66 4.42 8.82
CA SER A 250 5.47 4.92 10.18
C SER A 250 4.46 4.08 10.96
N SER A 251 3.43 3.58 10.28
CA SER A 251 2.47 2.64 10.86
C SER A 251 3.11 1.29 11.17
N PHE A 252 4.05 0.86 10.35
CA PHE A 252 4.74 -0.42 10.48
C PHE A 252 6.25 -0.25 10.45
N PRO A 253 6.87 0.13 11.59
CA PRO A 253 8.31 0.38 11.67
C PRO A 253 9.17 -0.80 11.18
N ARG A 254 8.64 -2.02 11.22
CA ARG A 254 9.28 -3.23 10.71
C ARG A 254 9.58 -3.18 9.20
N LEU A 255 8.85 -2.37 8.42
CA LEU A 255 9.16 -2.13 7.00
C LEU A 255 10.49 -1.40 6.77
N LYS A 256 11.10 -0.85 7.84
CA LYS A 256 12.43 -0.22 7.81
C LYS A 256 13.55 -1.18 8.19
N ASP A 257 13.22 -2.39 8.65
CA ASP A 257 14.20 -3.45 8.91
C ASP A 257 14.58 -4.16 7.61
N ARG A 258 15.77 -4.77 7.59
CA ARG A 258 16.16 -5.62 6.47
C ARG A 258 15.46 -6.98 6.57
N PHE A 259 14.69 -7.31 5.52
CA PHE A 259 13.98 -8.58 5.45
C PHE A 259 14.93 -9.73 5.12
N VAL A 260 14.58 -10.94 5.54
CA VAL A 260 15.29 -12.15 5.15
C VAL A 260 15.04 -12.42 3.66
N TYR A 261 16.08 -12.70 2.90
CA TYR A 261 15.99 -12.89 1.44
C TYR A 261 15.39 -14.24 1.05
N GLU A 262 15.58 -15.28 1.86
CA GLU A 262 15.17 -16.65 1.56
C GLU A 262 13.65 -16.84 1.59
N GLU A 263 12.97 -16.15 2.48
CA GLU A 263 11.53 -16.33 2.74
C GLU A 263 10.65 -15.50 1.80
N ARG A 264 10.77 -15.67 0.48
CA ARG A 264 10.00 -14.90 -0.50
C ARG A 264 8.49 -15.02 -0.29
N GLY A 265 7.98 -16.22 -0.01
CA GLY A 265 6.55 -16.47 0.20
C GLY A 265 6.04 -15.80 1.47
N GLU A 266 6.73 -15.98 2.58
CA GLU A 266 6.37 -15.38 3.88
C GLU A 266 6.43 -13.85 3.82
N ARG A 267 7.46 -13.29 3.17
CA ARG A 267 7.58 -11.85 2.96
C ARG A 267 6.38 -11.29 2.17
N ARG A 268 5.95 -11.99 1.11
CA ARG A 268 4.79 -11.58 0.31
C ARG A 268 3.49 -11.57 1.15
N ILE A 269 3.26 -12.61 1.94
CA ILE A 269 2.08 -12.71 2.82
C ILE A 269 2.13 -11.62 3.89
N THR A 270 3.29 -11.39 4.49
CA THR A 270 3.51 -10.31 5.47
C THR A 270 3.19 -8.94 4.87
N LEU A 271 3.72 -8.62 3.69
CA LEU A 271 3.45 -7.35 3.03
C LEU A 271 1.96 -7.19 2.70
N LYS A 272 1.30 -8.27 2.27
CA LYS A 272 -0.13 -8.27 2.02
C LYS A 272 -0.90 -7.95 3.30
N MET A 273 -0.58 -8.59 4.42
CA MET A 273 -1.21 -8.30 5.71
C MET A 273 -1.03 -6.84 6.12
N LEU A 274 0.19 -6.29 6.01
CA LEU A 274 0.45 -4.90 6.38
C LEU A 274 -0.37 -3.90 5.55
N VAL A 275 -0.56 -4.16 4.26
CA VAL A 275 -1.41 -3.34 3.39
C VAL A 275 -2.89 -3.45 3.78
N LEU A 276 -3.38 -4.65 4.13
CA LEU A 276 -4.74 -4.83 4.62
C LEU A 276 -4.99 -4.05 5.92
N ILE A 277 -4.08 -4.15 6.89
CA ILE A 277 -4.17 -3.39 8.15
C ILE A 277 -4.11 -1.88 7.88
N TYR A 278 -3.25 -1.44 6.95
CA TYR A 278 -3.14 -0.04 6.57
C TYR A 278 -4.45 0.50 6.00
N ASN A 279 -5.06 -0.21 5.05
CA ASN A 279 -6.34 0.16 4.47
C ASN A 279 -7.47 0.18 5.51
N MET A 280 -7.52 -0.84 6.37
CA MET A 280 -8.47 -0.88 7.49
C MET A 280 -8.33 0.35 8.38
N ARG A 281 -7.11 0.69 8.77
CA ARG A 281 -6.84 1.90 9.56
C ARG A 281 -7.24 3.17 8.82
N ALA A 282 -6.92 3.30 7.52
CA ALA A 282 -7.27 4.48 6.73
C ALA A 282 -8.79 4.69 6.66
N ARG A 283 -9.57 3.59 6.51
CA ARG A 283 -11.04 3.67 6.43
C ARG A 283 -11.72 3.86 7.79
N MET A 284 -11.19 3.23 8.85
CA MET A 284 -11.80 3.30 10.18
C MET A 284 -11.44 4.57 10.95
N VAL A 285 -10.14 4.91 10.97
CA VAL A 285 -9.63 6.05 11.76
C VAL A 285 -9.69 7.35 10.96
N GLY A 286 -9.48 7.25 9.64
CA GLY A 286 -9.52 8.39 8.72
C GLY A 286 -8.42 9.44 8.92
N ILE A 287 -7.57 9.29 9.93
CA ILE A 287 -6.50 10.26 10.24
C ILE A 287 -5.23 9.86 9.52
N ASN A 288 -4.95 10.49 8.39
CA ASN A 288 -3.70 10.37 7.67
C ASN A 288 -3.40 11.66 6.90
N GLN A 289 -2.12 11.88 6.57
CA GLN A 289 -1.68 13.12 5.93
C GLN A 289 -2.36 13.36 4.58
N ILE A 290 -2.61 12.32 3.79
CA ILE A 290 -3.25 12.43 2.48
C ILE A 290 -4.68 12.93 2.66
N ARG A 291 -5.50 12.24 3.46
CA ARG A 291 -6.90 12.61 3.71
C ARG A 291 -7.01 14.00 4.30
N ASN A 292 -6.18 14.36 5.28
CA ASN A 292 -6.16 15.68 5.88
C ASN A 292 -5.86 16.80 4.85
N THR A 293 -5.11 16.47 3.81
CA THR A 293 -4.72 17.42 2.76
C THR A 293 -5.78 17.57 1.67
N TYR A 294 -6.37 16.45 1.23
CA TYR A 294 -7.29 16.44 0.09
C TYR A 294 -8.76 16.40 0.47
N MET A 295 -9.12 15.85 1.63
CA MET A 295 -10.48 15.64 2.08
C MET A 295 -10.69 16.14 3.53
N PRO A 296 -10.28 17.38 3.88
CA PRO A 296 -10.31 17.87 5.26
C PRO A 296 -11.73 18.01 5.83
N HIS A 297 -12.75 18.19 4.98
CA HIS A 297 -14.15 18.29 5.37
C HIS A 297 -14.68 17.01 6.00
N LEU A 298 -14.26 15.83 5.50
CA LEU A 298 -14.68 14.53 6.05
C LEU A 298 -14.17 14.27 7.47
N ASN A 299 -13.12 14.98 7.90
CA ASN A 299 -12.59 14.85 9.26
C ASN A 299 -13.31 15.76 10.26
N ARG A 300 -13.96 16.84 9.79
CA ARG A 300 -14.73 17.77 10.65
C ARG A 300 -16.04 17.13 11.10
N ASP A 301 -16.70 16.41 10.20
CA ASP A 301 -17.97 15.73 10.49
C ASP A 301 -17.77 14.59 11.49
N ALA A 302 -16.69 13.80 11.35
CA ALA A 302 -16.36 12.74 12.30
C ALA A 302 -16.04 13.24 13.72
N ASN A 303 -15.56 14.47 13.90
CA ASN A 303 -15.29 15.06 15.21
C ASN A 303 -16.54 15.70 15.84
N ASN A 304 -17.58 16.03 15.05
CA ASN A 304 -18.83 16.56 15.57
C ASN A 304 -19.77 15.49 16.09
N ASP A 305 -19.63 14.23 15.61
CA ASP A 305 -20.43 13.10 16.07
C ASP A 305 -19.88 12.44 17.37
N VAL A 306 -18.71 12.87 17.84
CA VAL A 306 -18.12 12.44 19.12
C VAL A 306 -18.27 13.60 20.12
N GLN A 307 -19.50 13.94 20.48
CA GLN A 307 -19.77 14.63 21.74
C GLN A 307 -19.93 13.57 22.83
N PHE A 308 -18.94 13.57 23.76
CA PHE A 308 -18.96 12.76 24.99
C PHE A 308 -20.04 13.27 25.94
#